data_c7696a66075a0c35b5ef74fb58a60b48
#
_entry.id   c7696a66075a0c35b5ef74fb58a60b48
#
_cell.length_a   1.000
_cell.length_b   1.000
_cell.length_c   1.000
_cell.angle_alpha   90.00
_cell.angle_beta   90.00
_cell.angle_gamma   90.00
#
_symmetry.space_group_name_H-M   'P 1'
#
loop_
_entity.id
_entity.type
_entity.pdbx_description
1 polymer ?
#
loop_
_entity_poly.entity_id
_entity_poly.type
_entity_poly.pdbx_seq_one_letter_code
_entity_poly.pdbx_strand_id
1 'polypeptide(L)'
;FGLDSSIYVVGGTASTDFPVPGLGLQKTYGGGLTDGWIYHINSDANVVYSSSLEGFNAYDQIYFVETNRKGEVFVLGQADNSQSNYIQNATYNKPNGGQFITKFKTDLSGWIWSTSFGRGTGVSDISPTAFLVDLCNSIYVSGWGSPSVNAEAGWPSNVHGTSGLDVTPGCYQSTTDNNDFYLMIMRDDASGLQYATYIGGINEVDHVDGGTSRFDKKGVVYQSVCASCGASSRFPTYPANCVSPTNRSNNCNNLLFKFDLDIPLTIADFSVPKGCNLNQLPFTNLSKRVSANANYYWDFGDGNTSNAA
;
A
#
# COMPACT_ATOMS: atom_id res chain seq x y z
N PHE A 1 4.59 12.01 5.68
CA PHE A 1 5.08 12.95 6.71
C PHE A 1 5.03 12.28 8.07
N GLY A 2 6.03 12.56 8.95
CA GLY A 2 6.03 12.17 10.34
C GLY A 2 5.08 13.03 11.20
N LEU A 3 4.86 12.63 12.46
CA LEU A 3 3.97 13.33 13.40
C LEU A 3 4.44 14.76 13.74
N ASP A 4 5.73 15.01 13.65
CA ASP A 4 6.40 16.29 13.90
C ASP A 4 6.64 17.10 12.63
N SER A 5 5.91 16.78 11.55
CA SER A 5 6.10 17.33 10.21
C SER A 5 7.45 16.96 9.56
N SER A 6 8.19 16.01 10.11
CA SER A 6 9.36 15.43 9.46
C SER A 6 8.97 14.70 8.16
N ILE A 7 9.95 14.39 7.34
CA ILE A 7 9.75 13.87 6.00
C ILE A 7 10.38 12.48 5.91
N TYR A 8 9.63 11.49 5.45
CA TYR A 8 10.18 10.20 5.05
C TYR A 8 10.28 10.13 3.54
N VAL A 9 11.42 9.67 3.03
CA VAL A 9 11.70 9.49 1.61
C VAL A 9 12.22 8.08 1.40
N VAL A 10 11.75 7.42 0.37
CA VAL A 10 12.14 6.04 0.03
C VAL A 10 12.50 5.91 -1.43
N GLY A 11 13.22 4.87 -1.76
CA GLY A 11 13.60 4.56 -3.14
C GLY A 11 14.45 3.29 -3.25
N GLY A 12 15.17 3.16 -4.35
CA GLY A 12 16.14 2.12 -4.59
C GLY A 12 17.48 2.70 -5.03
N THR A 13 18.57 2.01 -4.75
CA THR A 13 19.92 2.39 -5.17
C THR A 13 20.72 1.19 -5.63
N ALA A 14 21.51 1.38 -6.69
CA ALA A 14 22.55 0.44 -7.11
C ALA A 14 23.96 0.86 -6.62
N SER A 15 24.04 1.96 -5.85
CA SER A 15 25.31 2.50 -5.37
C SER A 15 25.79 1.74 -4.14
N THR A 16 26.97 1.16 -4.23
CA THR A 16 27.60 0.45 -3.10
C THR A 16 28.12 1.37 -2.00
N ASP A 17 28.20 2.65 -2.27
CA ASP A 17 28.64 3.72 -1.37
C ASP A 17 27.51 4.71 -1.03
N PHE A 18 26.26 4.32 -1.22
CA PHE A 18 25.09 5.15 -0.89
C PHE A 18 25.17 5.62 0.56
N PRO A 19 25.09 6.94 0.82
CA PRO A 19 25.26 7.47 2.17
C PRO A 19 24.07 7.09 3.06
N VAL A 20 24.35 6.55 4.25
CA VAL A 20 23.34 6.15 5.23
C VAL A 20 23.66 6.80 6.58
N PRO A 21 23.47 8.12 6.72
CA PRO A 21 23.78 8.85 7.96
C PRO A 21 22.76 8.58 9.07
N GLY A 22 23.10 8.97 10.29
CA GLY A 22 22.24 8.85 11.46
C GLY A 22 22.07 7.42 11.96
N LEU A 23 21.01 7.17 12.70
CA LEU A 23 20.62 5.82 13.15
C LEU A 23 19.98 5.04 11.99
N GLY A 24 19.88 3.73 12.11
CA GLY A 24 19.22 2.85 11.14
C GLY A 24 19.70 1.42 11.23
N LEU A 25 18.90 0.50 10.72
CA LEU A 25 19.13 -0.94 10.82
C LEU A 25 20.28 -1.42 9.93
N GLN A 26 20.22 -1.10 8.64
CA GLN A 26 21.21 -1.54 7.65
C GLN A 26 22.00 -0.33 7.11
N LYS A 27 23.32 -0.38 7.22
CA LYS A 27 24.21 0.71 6.86
C LYS A 27 25.09 0.43 5.65
N THR A 28 25.11 -0.82 5.20
CA THR A 28 25.92 -1.26 4.08
C THR A 28 25.04 -1.89 3.02
N TYR A 29 25.41 -1.68 1.77
CA TYR A 29 24.76 -2.28 0.61
C TYR A 29 24.73 -3.80 0.75
N GLY A 30 23.52 -4.40 0.61
CA GLY A 30 23.28 -5.83 0.78
C GLY A 30 23.75 -6.68 -0.39
N GLY A 31 23.96 -6.05 -1.55
CA GLY A 31 24.39 -6.71 -2.78
C GLY A 31 23.27 -6.83 -3.80
N GLY A 32 23.55 -7.52 -4.91
CA GLY A 32 22.60 -7.71 -6.00
C GLY A 32 22.50 -6.49 -6.92
N LEU A 33 21.33 -6.24 -7.47
CA LEU A 33 21.08 -5.19 -8.45
C LEU A 33 20.78 -3.83 -7.81
N THR A 34 19.94 -3.82 -6.78
CA THR A 34 19.56 -2.60 -6.05
C THR A 34 19.21 -2.98 -4.62
N ASP A 35 19.43 -2.03 -3.70
CA ASP A 35 18.84 -2.06 -2.34
C ASP A 35 17.78 -0.98 -2.20
N GLY A 36 16.71 -1.26 -1.49
CA GLY A 36 15.79 -0.26 -0.99
C GLY A 36 16.49 0.67 -0.01
N TRP A 37 16.04 1.91 0.09
CA TRP A 37 16.51 2.84 1.10
C TRP A 37 15.38 3.69 1.66
N ILE A 38 15.57 4.13 2.90
CA ILE A 38 14.67 5.04 3.61
C ILE A 38 15.46 6.10 4.36
N TYR A 39 15.03 7.36 4.23
CA TYR A 39 15.52 8.50 4.99
C TYR A 39 14.39 9.11 5.81
N HIS A 40 14.71 9.44 7.06
CA HIS A 40 13.92 10.29 7.94
C HIS A 40 14.62 11.62 8.10
N ILE A 41 14.02 12.68 7.61
CA ILE A 41 14.59 14.02 7.45
C ILE A 41 13.72 15.01 8.22
N ASN A 42 14.32 16.06 8.80
CA ASN A 42 13.56 17.11 9.47
C ASN A 42 12.63 17.88 8.50
N SER A 43 11.73 18.69 9.05
CA SER A 43 10.74 19.47 8.27
C SER A 43 11.37 20.43 7.26
N ASP A 44 12.56 20.92 7.54
CA ASP A 44 13.29 21.85 6.66
C ASP A 44 14.14 21.15 5.59
N ALA A 45 14.12 19.81 5.56
CA ALA A 45 14.84 18.94 4.64
C ALA A 45 16.38 19.16 4.62
N ASN A 46 16.97 19.58 5.73
CA ASN A 46 18.39 19.88 5.85
C ASN A 46 19.15 19.02 6.86
N VAL A 47 18.46 18.19 7.65
CA VAL A 47 19.05 17.27 8.63
C VAL A 47 18.42 15.88 8.49
N VAL A 48 19.25 14.87 8.29
CA VAL A 48 18.85 13.47 8.33
C VAL A 48 18.92 12.97 9.76
N TYR A 49 17.79 12.60 10.36
CA TYR A 49 17.73 12.05 11.70
C TYR A 49 18.15 10.59 11.73
N SER A 50 17.61 9.82 10.79
CA SER A 50 17.91 8.40 10.64
C SER A 50 17.77 7.97 9.19
N SER A 51 18.48 6.92 8.82
CA SER A 51 18.37 6.33 7.48
C SER A 51 18.78 4.86 7.52
N SER A 52 18.19 4.05 6.66
CA SER A 52 18.54 2.64 6.53
C SER A 52 18.49 2.22 5.06
N LEU A 53 19.36 1.29 4.70
CA LEU A 53 19.14 0.43 3.55
C LEU A 53 18.17 -0.69 3.94
N GLU A 54 17.53 -1.29 2.97
CA GLU A 54 16.71 -2.49 3.10
C GLU A 54 16.92 -3.32 1.85
N GLY A 55 17.87 -4.24 1.92
CA GLY A 55 18.23 -5.07 0.77
C GLY A 55 19.11 -6.25 1.14
N PHE A 56 19.03 -7.24 0.28
CA PHE A 56 19.79 -8.48 0.34
C PHE A 56 20.45 -8.71 -1.02
N ASN A 57 21.09 -9.82 -1.26
CA ASN A 57 21.82 -10.09 -2.49
C ASN A 57 20.88 -10.39 -3.69
N ALA A 58 19.99 -9.44 -4.02
CA ALA A 58 18.98 -9.57 -5.07
C ALA A 58 18.61 -8.21 -5.71
N TYR A 59 17.40 -8.08 -6.21
CA TYR A 59 16.74 -6.81 -6.51
C TYR A 59 15.81 -6.46 -5.36
N ASP A 60 16.09 -5.37 -4.70
CA ASP A 60 15.29 -4.88 -3.59
C ASP A 60 15.01 -3.40 -3.80
N GLN A 61 13.75 -2.98 -3.71
CA GLN A 61 13.36 -1.59 -3.89
C GLN A 61 12.13 -1.24 -3.05
N ILE A 62 12.16 -0.07 -2.39
CA ILE A 62 11.00 0.47 -1.68
C ILE A 62 10.29 1.47 -2.58
N TYR A 63 8.97 1.34 -2.70
CA TYR A 63 8.12 2.20 -3.52
C TYR A 63 7.27 3.17 -2.72
N PHE A 64 6.83 2.76 -1.52
CA PHE A 64 5.91 3.54 -0.70
C PHE A 64 6.35 3.56 0.75
N VAL A 65 6.03 4.67 1.42
CA VAL A 65 6.19 4.85 2.86
C VAL A 65 4.98 5.54 3.45
N GLU A 66 4.50 5.03 4.57
CA GLU A 66 3.44 5.60 5.38
C GLU A 66 3.83 5.57 6.86
N THR A 67 3.21 6.45 7.65
CA THR A 67 3.40 6.47 9.10
C THR A 67 2.07 6.40 9.82
N ASN A 68 2.05 5.75 10.98
CA ASN A 68 0.87 5.74 11.83
C ASN A 68 0.92 6.80 12.94
N ARG A 69 -0.12 6.87 13.77
CA ARG A 69 -0.23 7.82 14.89
C ARG A 69 0.80 7.61 16.01
N LYS A 70 1.56 6.51 16.00
CA LYS A 70 2.65 6.26 16.94
C LYS A 70 4.01 6.65 16.36
N GLY A 71 4.05 7.12 15.10
CA GLY A 71 5.26 7.40 14.38
C GLY A 71 5.97 6.14 13.88
N GLU A 72 5.37 4.96 13.99
CA GLU A 72 5.90 3.73 13.38
C GLU A 72 5.82 3.85 11.87
N VAL A 73 6.82 3.34 11.18
CA VAL A 73 7.00 3.55 9.74
C VAL A 73 6.72 2.27 8.99
N PHE A 74 5.89 2.35 7.97
CA PHE A 74 5.55 1.23 7.11
C PHE A 74 6.07 1.48 5.72
N VAL A 75 6.71 0.48 5.12
CA VAL A 75 7.16 0.52 3.74
C VAL A 75 6.59 -0.65 2.95
N LEU A 76 6.36 -0.40 1.66
CA LEU A 76 5.99 -1.42 0.68
C LEU A 76 7.04 -1.44 -0.42
N GLY A 77 7.56 -2.63 -0.71
CA GLY A 77 8.60 -2.82 -1.72
C GLY A 77 8.45 -4.10 -2.51
N GLN A 78 9.37 -4.25 -3.45
CA GLN A 78 9.59 -5.48 -4.24
C GLN A 78 10.97 -6.05 -3.90
N ALA A 79 11.07 -7.39 -3.91
CA ALA A 79 12.31 -8.08 -3.63
C ALA A 79 12.36 -9.42 -4.36
N ASP A 80 13.17 -9.50 -5.42
CA ASP A 80 13.33 -10.76 -6.14
C ASP A 80 14.26 -11.71 -5.38
N ASN A 81 13.98 -13.02 -5.45
CA ASN A 81 14.74 -14.08 -4.78
C ASN A 81 14.98 -13.83 -3.28
N SER A 82 14.03 -13.18 -2.64
CA SER A 82 14.13 -12.75 -1.23
C SER A 82 14.16 -13.91 -0.21
N GLN A 83 13.81 -15.12 -0.64
CA GLN A 83 13.68 -16.30 0.23
C GLN A 83 12.82 -15.98 1.46
N SER A 84 13.39 -16.03 2.66
CA SER A 84 12.74 -15.66 3.91
C SER A 84 13.33 -14.40 4.54
N ASN A 85 14.16 -13.66 3.82
CA ASN A 85 14.91 -12.51 4.35
C ASN A 85 13.99 -11.41 4.89
N TYR A 86 12.82 -11.21 4.25
CA TYR A 86 11.80 -10.23 4.67
C TYR A 86 10.74 -10.83 5.58
N ILE A 87 11.01 -11.95 6.28
CA ILE A 87 10.05 -12.57 7.18
C ILE A 87 10.57 -12.51 8.60
N GLN A 88 9.96 -11.64 9.42
CA GLN A 88 10.25 -11.49 10.83
C GLN A 88 8.98 -11.12 11.60
N ASN A 89 8.65 -11.88 12.63
CA ASN A 89 7.51 -11.62 13.53
C ASN A 89 6.16 -11.47 12.78
N ALA A 90 5.98 -12.15 11.64
CA ALA A 90 4.78 -12.11 10.81
C ALA A 90 4.23 -13.55 10.65
N THR A 91 2.95 -13.73 10.96
CA THR A 91 2.28 -15.02 10.78
C THR A 91 1.81 -15.20 9.33
N TYR A 92 1.27 -14.13 8.72
CA TYR A 92 1.00 -14.11 7.29
C TYR A 92 2.28 -13.80 6.54
N ASN A 93 2.79 -14.76 5.80
CA ASN A 93 4.02 -14.61 5.03
C ASN A 93 4.07 -15.61 3.87
N LYS A 94 4.88 -15.29 2.87
CA LYS A 94 5.18 -16.15 1.73
C LYS A 94 6.67 -16.08 1.42
N PRO A 95 7.46 -17.10 1.75
CA PRO A 95 8.85 -17.16 1.31
C PRO A 95 8.97 -16.98 -0.20
N ASN A 96 9.92 -16.21 -0.67
CA ASN A 96 10.08 -15.80 -2.07
C ASN A 96 8.85 -15.09 -2.66
N GLY A 97 8.14 -14.30 -1.85
CA GLY A 97 6.89 -13.66 -2.26
C GLY A 97 7.02 -12.60 -3.36
N GLY A 98 8.21 -12.06 -3.58
CA GLY A 98 8.47 -11.03 -4.60
C GLY A 98 8.05 -9.62 -4.19
N GLN A 99 7.20 -9.46 -3.18
CA GLN A 99 6.84 -8.19 -2.56
C GLN A 99 6.98 -8.31 -1.04
N PHE A 100 7.26 -7.18 -0.39
CA PHE A 100 7.37 -7.13 1.06
C PHE A 100 6.69 -5.91 1.66
N ILE A 101 6.28 -6.03 2.91
CA ILE A 101 5.86 -4.93 3.76
C ILE A 101 6.64 -5.02 5.05
N THR A 102 7.29 -3.93 5.43
CA THR A 102 8.07 -3.84 6.66
C THR A 102 7.54 -2.72 7.54
N LYS A 103 7.35 -3.02 8.81
CA LYS A 103 7.03 -2.05 9.86
C LYS A 103 8.27 -1.80 10.69
N PHE A 104 8.81 -0.59 10.58
CA PHE A 104 9.97 -0.11 11.34
C PHE A 104 9.55 0.59 12.63
N LYS A 105 10.48 0.62 13.58
CA LYS A 105 10.48 1.59 14.66
C LYS A 105 10.63 3.01 14.10
N THR A 106 10.18 4.01 14.85
CA THR A 106 10.22 5.43 14.46
C THR A 106 11.63 5.93 14.08
N ASP A 107 12.66 5.40 14.73
CA ASP A 107 14.06 5.76 14.52
C ASP A 107 14.78 4.92 13.46
N LEU A 108 14.05 4.05 12.77
CA LEU A 108 14.57 3.10 11.77
C LEU A 108 15.64 2.13 12.31
N SER A 109 15.78 1.99 13.63
CA SER A 109 16.80 1.14 14.26
C SER A 109 16.50 -0.35 14.18
N GLY A 110 15.30 -0.72 13.75
CA GLY A 110 14.90 -2.13 13.63
C GLY A 110 13.49 -2.30 13.13
N TRP A 111 13.22 -3.51 12.65
CA TRP A 111 11.87 -3.93 12.31
C TRP A 111 11.07 -4.25 13.57
N ILE A 112 9.80 -3.86 13.59
CA ILE A 112 8.80 -4.38 14.52
C ILE A 112 8.34 -5.73 13.99
N TRP A 113 8.02 -5.78 12.70
CA TRP A 113 7.80 -6.99 11.92
C TRP A 113 8.09 -6.70 10.43
N SER A 114 8.30 -7.76 9.68
CA SER A 114 8.39 -7.72 8.22
C SER A 114 7.75 -8.98 7.64
N THR A 115 7.07 -8.84 6.51
CA THR A 115 6.44 -9.94 5.80
C THR A 115 6.68 -9.84 4.30
N SER A 116 6.81 -10.99 3.67
CA SER A 116 6.84 -11.13 2.22
C SER A 116 5.52 -11.76 1.76
N PHE A 117 4.97 -11.28 0.66
CA PHE A 117 3.73 -11.80 0.05
C PHE A 117 3.89 -11.95 -1.46
N GLY A 118 2.98 -12.70 -2.10
CA GLY A 118 3.06 -13.05 -3.52
C GLY A 118 2.86 -14.53 -3.76
N ARG A 119 3.22 -15.01 -4.94
CA ARG A 119 3.10 -16.44 -5.30
C ARG A 119 4.19 -17.33 -4.72
N GLY A 120 5.28 -16.76 -4.24
CA GLY A 120 6.43 -17.52 -3.74
C GLY A 120 7.34 -18.05 -4.84
N THR A 121 7.38 -17.42 -6.00
CA THR A 121 8.17 -17.84 -7.16
C THR A 121 9.55 -17.18 -7.23
N GLY A 122 9.84 -16.26 -6.30
CA GLY A 122 11.10 -15.53 -6.25
C GLY A 122 11.17 -14.34 -7.19
N VAL A 123 10.02 -13.92 -7.74
CA VAL A 123 9.93 -12.77 -8.65
C VAL A 123 8.74 -11.90 -8.25
N SER A 124 8.82 -10.63 -8.57
CA SER A 124 7.75 -9.67 -8.29
C SER A 124 6.51 -9.96 -9.12
N ASP A 125 5.37 -10.16 -8.46
CA ASP A 125 4.11 -10.49 -9.10
C ASP A 125 3.34 -9.26 -9.55
N ILE A 126 3.35 -8.20 -8.73
CA ILE A 126 2.62 -6.96 -9.00
C ILE A 126 3.53 -5.73 -8.94
N SER A 127 3.19 -4.73 -9.74
CA SER A 127 3.68 -3.36 -9.61
C SER A 127 2.75 -2.62 -8.65
N PRO A 128 3.22 -2.23 -7.45
CA PRO A 128 2.39 -1.52 -6.50
C PRO A 128 2.06 -0.11 -7.01
N THR A 129 0.81 0.31 -6.88
CA THR A 129 0.31 1.59 -7.39
C THR A 129 -0.24 2.50 -6.31
N ALA A 130 -0.68 1.95 -5.17
CA ALA A 130 -1.11 2.72 -4.02
C ALA A 130 -0.88 1.96 -2.71
N PHE A 131 -0.60 2.71 -1.66
CA PHE A 131 -0.35 2.21 -0.32
C PHE A 131 -0.97 3.16 0.70
N LEU A 132 -1.57 2.62 1.75
CA LEU A 132 -2.15 3.38 2.85
C LEU A 132 -2.05 2.58 4.14
N VAL A 133 -1.77 3.26 5.24
CA VAL A 133 -2.00 2.77 6.60
C VAL A 133 -3.10 3.63 7.23
N ASP A 134 -4.23 3.02 7.54
CA ASP A 134 -5.38 3.74 8.08
C ASP A 134 -5.23 4.04 9.59
N LEU A 135 -6.22 4.70 10.15
CA LEU A 135 -6.23 5.08 11.57
C LEU A 135 -6.28 3.88 12.53
N CYS A 136 -6.72 2.74 12.05
CA CYS A 136 -6.72 1.46 12.78
C CYS A 136 -5.44 0.65 12.51
N ASN A 137 -4.51 1.21 11.76
CA ASN A 137 -3.29 0.59 11.26
C ASN A 137 -3.53 -0.58 10.29
N SER A 138 -4.71 -0.70 9.70
CA SER A 138 -4.92 -1.64 8.60
C SER A 138 -4.11 -1.18 7.38
N ILE A 139 -3.49 -2.12 6.69
CA ILE A 139 -2.53 -1.86 5.64
C ILE A 139 -3.16 -2.18 4.30
N TYR A 140 -3.34 -1.17 3.47
CA TYR A 140 -3.98 -1.24 2.16
C TYR A 140 -2.92 -1.23 1.06
N VAL A 141 -3.02 -2.17 0.15
CA VAL A 141 -2.17 -2.25 -1.04
C VAL A 141 -3.03 -2.36 -2.28
N SER A 142 -2.69 -1.60 -3.30
CA SER A 142 -3.16 -1.76 -4.66
C SER A 142 -1.97 -1.96 -5.59
N GLY A 143 -2.11 -2.84 -6.55
CA GLY A 143 -1.12 -3.08 -7.59
C GLY A 143 -1.74 -3.76 -8.80
N TRP A 144 -0.98 -3.90 -9.86
CA TRP A 144 -1.37 -4.65 -11.06
C TRP A 144 -0.25 -5.60 -11.46
N GLY A 145 -0.60 -6.70 -12.10
CA GLY A 145 0.36 -7.66 -12.62
C GLY A 145 -0.07 -8.15 -13.98
N SER A 146 0.90 -8.33 -14.89
CA SER A 146 0.68 -8.87 -16.22
C SER A 146 1.96 -9.45 -16.80
N PRO A 147 1.95 -10.70 -17.24
CA PRO A 147 3.09 -11.24 -17.98
C PRO A 147 3.18 -10.71 -19.42
N SER A 148 2.12 -10.03 -19.89
CA SER A 148 2.01 -9.51 -21.24
C SER A 148 2.53 -8.09 -21.39
N VAL A 149 2.67 -7.34 -20.29
CA VAL A 149 3.28 -6.02 -20.27
C VAL A 149 4.69 -6.17 -19.76
N ASN A 150 5.64 -6.22 -20.70
CA ASN A 150 7.06 -6.23 -20.33
C ASN A 150 7.43 -4.88 -19.72
N ALA A 151 8.10 -4.90 -18.57
CA ALA A 151 8.80 -3.73 -18.08
C ALA A 151 9.75 -3.21 -19.16
N GLU A 152 9.93 -1.89 -19.21
CA GLU A 152 10.91 -1.29 -20.11
C GLU A 152 12.28 -1.96 -19.94
N ALA A 153 12.95 -2.21 -21.04
CA ALA A 153 14.24 -2.90 -21.05
C ALA A 153 15.24 -2.21 -20.11
N GLY A 154 15.69 -2.92 -19.10
CA GLY A 154 16.69 -2.44 -18.14
C GLY A 154 16.23 -2.36 -16.68
N TRP A 155 14.96 -2.56 -16.39
CA TRP A 155 14.46 -2.67 -15.01
C TRP A 155 14.12 -4.13 -14.69
N PRO A 156 14.65 -4.67 -13.59
CA PRO A 156 14.46 -6.09 -13.26
C PRO A 156 13.04 -6.44 -12.77
N SER A 157 12.22 -5.47 -12.44
CA SER A 157 10.86 -5.70 -11.97
C SER A 157 9.91 -6.03 -13.12
N ASN A 158 10.08 -7.19 -13.71
CA ASN A 158 9.03 -7.77 -14.53
C ASN A 158 7.90 -8.20 -13.60
N VAL A 159 6.77 -7.51 -13.66
CA VAL A 159 5.56 -7.98 -13.00
C VAL A 159 5.06 -9.23 -13.70
N HIS A 160 5.03 -10.34 -12.98
CA HIS A 160 4.78 -11.65 -13.54
C HIS A 160 3.31 -12.06 -13.54
N GLY A 161 2.44 -11.17 -13.06
CA GLY A 161 1.00 -11.35 -13.11
C GLY A 161 0.37 -11.76 -11.78
N THR A 162 -0.94 -11.69 -11.75
CA THR A 162 -1.73 -11.80 -10.52
C THR A 162 -2.18 -13.21 -10.16
N SER A 163 -2.06 -14.17 -11.08
CA SER A 163 -2.56 -15.53 -10.85
C SER A 163 -1.84 -16.22 -9.69
N GLY A 164 -2.59 -16.70 -8.70
CA GLY A 164 -2.05 -17.40 -7.53
C GLY A 164 -1.72 -16.50 -6.34
N LEU A 165 -2.04 -15.21 -6.40
CA LEU A 165 -2.09 -14.36 -5.21
C LEU A 165 -3.26 -14.75 -4.32
N ASP A 166 -3.06 -14.63 -3.00
CA ASP A 166 -4.09 -14.98 -2.03
C ASP A 166 -5.30 -14.06 -2.13
N VAL A 167 -6.50 -14.60 -2.13
CA VAL A 167 -7.76 -13.87 -2.04
C VAL A 167 -8.59 -14.35 -0.85
N THR A 168 -9.46 -13.49 -0.33
CA THR A 168 -10.29 -13.84 0.82
C THR A 168 -11.64 -14.43 0.39
N PRO A 169 -12.24 -15.30 1.19
CA PRO A 169 -13.60 -15.79 0.93
C PRO A 169 -14.61 -14.64 0.79
N GLY A 170 -15.46 -14.70 -0.24
CA GLY A 170 -16.46 -13.65 -0.48
C GLY A 170 -15.92 -12.36 -1.10
N CYS A 171 -14.69 -12.36 -1.61
CA CYS A 171 -14.12 -11.23 -2.33
C CYS A 171 -14.91 -10.91 -3.63
N TYR A 172 -14.71 -9.73 -4.16
CA TYR A 172 -15.39 -9.26 -5.38
C TYR A 172 -15.09 -10.15 -6.59
N GLN A 173 -13.81 -10.47 -6.81
CA GLN A 173 -13.36 -11.33 -7.91
C GLN A 173 -12.30 -12.30 -7.38
N SER A 174 -12.61 -13.61 -7.40
CA SER A 174 -11.72 -14.66 -6.87
C SER A 174 -10.84 -15.31 -7.92
N THR A 175 -11.04 -15.00 -9.19
CA THR A 175 -10.27 -15.53 -10.33
C THR A 175 -9.69 -14.41 -11.17
N THR A 176 -8.56 -14.67 -11.80
CA THR A 176 -7.83 -13.74 -12.66
C THR A 176 -7.38 -14.46 -13.93
N ASP A 177 -7.23 -13.73 -15.01
CA ASP A 177 -6.53 -14.23 -16.21
C ASP A 177 -5.02 -13.93 -16.19
N ASN A 178 -4.51 -13.48 -15.04
CA ASN A 178 -3.12 -13.11 -14.79
C ASN A 178 -2.74 -11.68 -15.20
N ASN A 179 -3.69 -10.85 -15.69
CA ASN A 179 -3.45 -9.52 -16.22
C ASN A 179 -4.33 -8.45 -15.53
N ASP A 180 -4.57 -8.61 -14.25
CA ASP A 180 -5.55 -7.83 -13.50
C ASP A 180 -4.88 -6.94 -12.45
N PHE A 181 -5.69 -6.08 -11.82
CA PHE A 181 -5.36 -5.45 -10.55
C PHE A 181 -5.53 -6.43 -9.38
N TYR A 182 -4.74 -6.19 -8.35
CA TYR A 182 -4.85 -6.87 -7.07
C TYR A 182 -4.96 -5.84 -5.95
N LEU A 183 -5.96 -6.02 -5.11
CA LEU A 183 -6.24 -5.16 -3.95
C LEU A 183 -6.22 -6.02 -2.70
N MET A 184 -5.51 -5.58 -1.65
CA MET A 184 -5.53 -6.28 -0.37
C MET A 184 -5.53 -5.34 0.82
N ILE A 185 -6.06 -5.84 1.94
CA ILE A 185 -5.94 -5.23 3.25
C ILE A 185 -5.39 -6.26 4.21
N MET A 186 -4.29 -5.91 4.85
CA MET A 186 -3.61 -6.75 5.83
C MET A 186 -3.77 -6.15 7.24
N ARG A 187 -3.78 -7.02 8.24
CA ARG A 187 -3.81 -6.64 9.65
C ARG A 187 -2.51 -5.96 10.07
N ASP A 188 -2.59 -5.02 11.02
CA ASP A 188 -1.45 -4.27 11.59
C ASP A 188 -0.31 -5.16 12.12
N ASP A 189 -0.64 -6.33 12.62
CA ASP A 189 0.30 -7.28 13.20
C ASP A 189 0.82 -8.33 12.19
N ALA A 190 0.53 -8.16 10.91
CA ALA A 190 0.84 -9.13 9.86
C ALA A 190 0.37 -10.56 10.17
N SER A 191 -0.75 -10.71 10.91
CA SER A 191 -1.32 -12.03 11.25
C SER A 191 -2.16 -12.63 10.13
N GLY A 192 -2.60 -11.83 9.15
CA GLY A 192 -3.44 -12.29 8.04
C GLY A 192 -4.03 -11.19 7.20
N LEU A 193 -4.68 -11.59 6.11
CA LEU A 193 -5.46 -10.69 5.28
C LEU A 193 -6.85 -10.46 5.91
N GLN A 194 -7.30 -9.23 5.90
CA GLN A 194 -8.70 -8.87 6.20
C GLN A 194 -9.56 -8.97 4.95
N TYR A 195 -9.00 -8.57 3.81
CA TYR A 195 -9.63 -8.64 2.50
C TYR A 195 -8.58 -8.72 1.41
N ALA A 196 -8.85 -9.48 0.36
CA ALA A 196 -8.05 -9.46 -0.85
C ALA A 196 -8.90 -9.92 -2.04
N THR A 197 -8.72 -9.26 -3.19
CA THR A 197 -9.49 -9.49 -4.40
C THR A 197 -8.71 -9.13 -5.65
N TYR A 198 -9.06 -9.74 -6.76
CA TYR A 198 -8.70 -9.22 -8.08
C TYR A 198 -9.74 -8.21 -8.56
N ILE A 199 -9.37 -7.43 -9.56
CA ILE A 199 -10.29 -6.61 -10.35
C ILE A 199 -9.73 -6.43 -11.75
N GLY A 200 -10.46 -6.87 -12.76
CA GLY A 200 -10.06 -6.78 -14.16
C GLY A 200 -11.02 -7.51 -15.08
N GLY A 201 -10.76 -7.43 -16.37
CA GLY A 201 -11.52 -8.11 -17.41
C GLY A 201 -11.00 -9.52 -17.71
N ILE A 202 -11.77 -10.32 -18.43
CA ILE A 202 -11.38 -11.67 -18.81
C ILE A 202 -10.73 -11.65 -20.19
N ASN A 203 -9.52 -12.22 -20.31
CA ASN A 203 -8.73 -12.28 -21.53
C ASN A 203 -8.44 -10.88 -22.12
N GLU A 204 -8.07 -9.96 -21.26
CA GLU A 204 -7.57 -8.63 -21.62
C GLU A 204 -6.44 -8.23 -20.66
N VAL A 205 -5.74 -7.16 -20.98
CA VAL A 205 -4.65 -6.64 -20.16
C VAL A 205 -5.10 -5.33 -19.54
N ASP A 206 -5.01 -5.27 -18.23
CA ASP A 206 -5.31 -4.09 -17.42
C ASP A 206 -4.07 -3.71 -16.60
N HIS A 207 -3.58 -2.46 -16.76
CA HIS A 207 -2.34 -2.03 -16.15
C HIS A 207 -2.30 -0.53 -15.90
N VAL A 208 -1.21 -0.02 -15.38
CA VAL A 208 -0.97 1.41 -15.15
C VAL A 208 0.26 1.86 -15.93
N ASP A 209 0.06 2.79 -16.85
CA ASP A 209 1.13 3.52 -17.54
C ASP A 209 1.27 4.91 -16.93
N GLY A 210 2.04 5.04 -15.85
CA GLY A 210 2.22 6.32 -15.18
C GLY A 210 0.92 6.94 -14.64
N GLY A 211 -0.10 6.13 -14.46
CA GLY A 211 -1.39 6.53 -13.93
C GLY A 211 -1.33 6.95 -12.47
N THR A 212 -2.42 7.53 -11.97
CA THR A 212 -2.54 7.95 -10.59
C THR A 212 -3.46 7.01 -9.84
N SER A 213 -2.94 6.39 -8.80
CA SER A 213 -3.70 5.55 -7.87
C SER A 213 -3.59 6.13 -6.47
N ARG A 214 -4.68 6.20 -5.74
CA ARG A 214 -4.71 6.71 -4.38
C ARG A 214 -5.77 6.02 -3.55
N PHE A 215 -5.44 5.74 -2.31
CA PHE A 215 -6.43 5.51 -1.27
C PHE A 215 -6.82 6.85 -0.64
N ASP A 216 -8.10 7.03 -0.38
CA ASP A 216 -8.52 8.07 0.56
C ASP A 216 -8.37 7.58 2.01
N LYS A 217 -8.55 8.49 2.97
CA LYS A 217 -8.44 8.16 4.41
C LYS A 217 -9.49 7.14 4.91
N LYS A 218 -10.45 6.76 4.07
CA LYS A 218 -11.49 5.77 4.36
C LYS A 218 -11.19 4.41 3.73
N GLY A 219 -10.03 4.26 3.09
CA GLY A 219 -9.62 3.02 2.42
C GLY A 219 -10.26 2.82 1.05
N VAL A 220 -10.91 3.83 0.48
CA VAL A 220 -11.43 3.75 -0.89
C VAL A 220 -10.29 4.03 -1.86
N VAL A 221 -10.10 3.13 -2.82
CA VAL A 221 -9.11 3.33 -3.88
C VAL A 221 -9.74 4.01 -5.10
N TYR A 222 -9.03 4.98 -5.64
CA TYR A 222 -9.35 5.67 -6.89
C TYR A 222 -8.19 5.44 -7.85
N GLN A 223 -8.49 4.93 -9.04
CA GLN A 223 -7.46 4.64 -10.04
C GLN A 223 -7.85 5.15 -11.42
N SER A 224 -6.86 5.77 -12.09
CA SER A 224 -6.87 6.04 -13.51
C SER A 224 -5.89 5.07 -14.17
N VAL A 225 -6.38 4.24 -15.05
CA VAL A 225 -5.67 3.07 -15.56
C VAL A 225 -5.79 2.94 -17.07
N CYS A 226 -4.89 2.17 -17.64
CA CYS A 226 -4.96 1.67 -18.99
C CYS A 226 -5.65 0.30 -18.94
N ALA A 227 -6.84 0.19 -19.49
CA ALA A 227 -7.64 -1.03 -19.36
C ALA A 227 -8.22 -1.47 -20.71
N SER A 228 -8.72 -2.70 -20.72
CA SER A 228 -9.37 -3.32 -21.87
C SER A 228 -8.48 -3.31 -23.11
N CYS A 229 -7.18 -3.60 -22.93
CA CYS A 229 -6.22 -3.65 -24.02
C CYS A 229 -6.57 -4.74 -25.03
N GLY A 230 -6.24 -4.49 -26.31
CA GLY A 230 -6.67 -5.33 -27.42
C GLY A 230 -8.07 -5.00 -27.96
N ALA A 231 -8.54 -3.76 -27.76
CA ALA A 231 -9.85 -3.27 -28.21
C ALA A 231 -11.03 -4.03 -27.57
N SER A 232 -10.84 -4.55 -26.36
CA SER A 232 -11.87 -5.25 -25.61
C SER A 232 -12.73 -4.27 -24.78
N SER A 233 -13.77 -4.75 -24.12
CA SER A 233 -14.61 -3.98 -23.21
C SER A 233 -15.11 -4.91 -22.09
N ARG A 234 -14.20 -5.68 -21.52
CA ARG A 234 -14.55 -6.71 -20.53
C ARG A 234 -14.23 -6.31 -19.10
N PHE A 235 -13.54 -5.16 -18.91
CA PHE A 235 -13.35 -4.64 -17.57
C PHE A 235 -14.71 -4.40 -16.90
N PRO A 236 -14.90 -4.82 -15.65
CA PRO A 236 -16.17 -4.66 -14.95
C PRO A 236 -16.57 -3.18 -14.86
N THR A 237 -17.74 -2.83 -15.36
CA THR A 237 -18.29 -1.48 -15.30
C THR A 237 -19.50 -1.41 -14.38
N TYR A 238 -19.50 -0.46 -13.45
CA TYR A 238 -20.59 -0.23 -12.53
C TYR A 238 -20.76 1.28 -12.25
N PRO A 239 -22.00 1.79 -12.23
CA PRO A 239 -23.24 1.12 -12.64
C PRO A 239 -23.25 0.82 -14.14
N ALA A 240 -24.15 -0.07 -14.59
CA ALA A 240 -24.23 -0.46 -16.01
C ALA A 240 -24.44 0.71 -16.97
N ASN A 241 -24.97 1.84 -16.48
CA ASN A 241 -25.14 3.10 -17.21
C ASN A 241 -24.05 4.14 -16.90
N CYS A 242 -22.85 3.72 -16.57
CA CYS A 242 -21.72 4.63 -16.39
C CYS A 242 -21.46 5.46 -17.66
N VAL A 243 -20.72 6.56 -17.52
CA VAL A 243 -20.53 7.56 -18.61
C VAL A 243 -20.01 6.94 -19.91
N SER A 244 -19.13 5.94 -19.81
CA SER A 244 -18.55 5.25 -20.98
C SER A 244 -18.29 3.79 -20.66
N PRO A 245 -19.31 2.90 -20.86
CA PRO A 245 -19.17 1.49 -20.49
C PRO A 245 -18.38 0.65 -21.50
N THR A 246 -17.98 1.23 -22.64
CA THR A 246 -17.31 0.50 -23.72
C THR A 246 -16.01 1.18 -24.11
N ASN A 247 -14.97 0.39 -24.34
CA ASN A 247 -13.77 0.85 -25.00
C ASN A 247 -14.06 1.14 -26.48
N ARG A 248 -13.76 2.36 -26.91
CA ARG A 248 -13.93 2.81 -28.31
C ARG A 248 -12.59 2.99 -29.03
N SER A 249 -11.49 2.65 -28.36
CA SER A 249 -10.16 2.63 -28.93
C SER A 249 -9.93 1.32 -29.72
N ASN A 250 -8.97 1.34 -30.60
CA ASN A 250 -8.48 0.12 -31.27
C ASN A 250 -7.45 -0.64 -30.44
N ASN A 251 -7.18 -0.23 -29.21
CA ASN A 251 -6.27 -0.86 -28.26
C ASN A 251 -6.79 -0.65 -26.84
N CYS A 252 -5.94 -0.23 -25.90
CA CYS A 252 -6.31 0.12 -24.54
C CYS A 252 -7.08 1.47 -24.50
N ASN A 253 -7.82 1.71 -23.44
CA ASN A 253 -8.45 3.00 -23.17
C ASN A 253 -8.17 3.42 -21.72
N ASN A 254 -8.24 4.74 -21.49
CA ASN A 254 -8.23 5.24 -20.12
C ASN A 254 -9.54 4.89 -19.42
N LEU A 255 -9.42 4.24 -18.27
CA LEU A 255 -10.53 3.85 -17.42
C LEU A 255 -10.34 4.44 -16.03
N LEU A 256 -11.42 4.92 -15.45
CA LEU A 256 -11.47 5.39 -14.09
C LEU A 256 -12.31 4.42 -13.26
N PHE A 257 -11.77 3.92 -12.17
CA PHE A 257 -12.59 3.19 -11.22
C PHE A 257 -12.38 3.69 -9.79
N LYS A 258 -13.45 3.60 -9.03
CA LYS A 258 -13.49 3.77 -7.60
C LYS A 258 -13.88 2.43 -7.01
N PHE A 259 -13.06 1.88 -6.13
CA PHE A 259 -13.34 0.63 -5.46
C PHE A 259 -13.39 0.87 -3.95
N ASP A 260 -14.56 0.69 -3.37
CA ASP A 260 -14.78 0.71 -1.93
C ASP A 260 -14.65 -0.72 -1.43
N LEU A 261 -13.60 -0.99 -0.68
CA LEU A 261 -13.32 -2.32 -0.16
C LEU A 261 -14.34 -2.79 0.89
N ASP A 262 -15.39 -2.00 1.14
CA ASP A 262 -16.56 -2.24 2.01
C ASP A 262 -16.35 -3.26 3.15
N ILE A 263 -15.17 -3.22 3.74
CA ILE A 263 -14.90 -4.04 4.91
C ILE A 263 -15.67 -3.42 6.06
N PRO A 264 -16.24 -4.22 6.97
CA PRO A 264 -16.88 -3.70 8.17
C PRO A 264 -15.85 -3.14 9.15
N LEU A 265 -14.98 -2.27 8.66
CA LEU A 265 -14.07 -1.49 9.50
C LEU A 265 -14.87 -0.38 10.17
N THR A 266 -14.79 -0.32 11.48
CA THR A 266 -15.28 0.84 12.23
C THR A 266 -14.48 2.05 11.78
N ILE A 267 -15.14 3.02 11.16
CA ILE A 267 -14.53 4.28 10.77
C ILE A 267 -14.83 5.29 11.87
N ALA A 268 -13.81 5.66 12.64
CA ALA A 268 -13.91 6.78 13.56
C ALA A 268 -13.96 8.08 12.76
N ASP A 269 -15.05 8.84 12.89
CA ASP A 269 -15.24 10.10 12.18
C ASP A 269 -16.03 11.07 13.08
N PHE A 270 -15.75 12.34 12.95
CA PHE A 270 -16.47 13.38 13.70
C PHE A 270 -16.50 14.71 12.94
N SER A 271 -17.43 15.56 13.28
CA SER A 271 -17.45 16.93 12.82
C SER A 271 -17.44 17.92 13.99
N VAL A 272 -16.84 19.07 13.75
CA VAL A 272 -16.92 20.25 14.62
C VAL A 272 -17.40 21.43 13.80
N PRO A 273 -18.25 22.32 14.36
CA PRO A 273 -18.64 23.54 13.68
C PRO A 273 -17.43 24.42 13.37
N LYS A 274 -17.42 25.02 12.20
CA LYS A 274 -16.41 26.04 11.85
C LYS A 274 -16.87 27.39 12.44
N GLY A 275 -16.07 27.96 13.32
CA GLY A 275 -16.35 29.29 13.88
C GLY A 275 -15.27 29.76 14.85
N CYS A 276 -15.01 31.08 14.90
CA CYS A 276 -13.96 31.66 15.73
C CYS A 276 -14.43 32.12 17.11
N ASN A 277 -15.71 32.04 17.43
CA ASN A 277 -16.33 32.61 18.67
C ASN A 277 -17.26 31.63 19.39
N LEU A 278 -16.91 30.35 19.43
CA LEU A 278 -17.69 29.36 20.16
C LEU A 278 -17.10 29.19 21.57
N ASN A 279 -17.87 29.55 22.60
CA ASN A 279 -17.50 29.26 23.98
C ASN A 279 -17.52 27.76 24.31
N GLN A 280 -18.15 26.97 23.48
CA GLN A 280 -18.16 25.50 23.49
C GLN A 280 -18.15 24.99 22.05
N LEU A 281 -17.28 24.03 21.78
CA LEU A 281 -17.20 23.33 20.50
C LEU A 281 -17.92 21.99 20.63
N PRO A 282 -19.15 21.85 20.10
CA PRO A 282 -19.81 20.55 20.08
C PRO A 282 -19.15 19.64 19.04
N PHE A 283 -18.68 18.50 19.49
CA PHE A 283 -18.21 17.42 18.64
C PHE A 283 -19.39 16.51 18.32
N THR A 284 -19.62 16.26 17.05
CA THR A 284 -20.65 15.31 16.61
C THR A 284 -19.99 14.05 16.11
N ASN A 285 -20.34 12.91 16.69
CA ASN A 285 -19.87 11.60 16.26
C ASN A 285 -20.48 11.25 14.89
N LEU A 286 -19.63 11.02 13.90
CA LEU A 286 -19.98 10.58 12.55
C LEU A 286 -19.43 9.21 12.24
N SER A 287 -18.95 8.48 13.24
CA SER A 287 -18.38 7.14 13.09
C SER A 287 -19.34 6.20 12.36
N LYS A 288 -18.81 5.40 11.47
CA LYS A 288 -19.58 4.48 10.62
C LYS A 288 -19.22 3.03 10.93
N ARG A 289 -20.17 2.13 10.66
CA ARG A 289 -19.97 0.68 10.82
C ARG A 289 -19.57 0.30 12.24
N VAL A 290 -20.13 1.00 13.19
CA VAL A 290 -19.87 0.81 14.62
C VAL A 290 -20.74 -0.34 15.13
N SER A 291 -20.15 -1.30 15.85
CA SER A 291 -20.92 -2.35 16.50
C SER A 291 -21.81 -1.79 17.61
N ALA A 292 -22.91 -2.48 17.93
CA ALA A 292 -23.83 -2.06 18.99
C ALA A 292 -23.15 -1.96 20.39
N ASN A 293 -22.01 -2.63 20.56
CA ASN A 293 -21.26 -2.67 21.81
C ASN A 293 -19.91 -1.92 21.70
N ALA A 294 -19.79 -0.96 20.78
CA ALA A 294 -18.56 -0.20 20.61
C ALA A 294 -18.33 0.75 21.79
N ASN A 295 -17.10 0.83 22.23
CA ASN A 295 -16.66 1.83 23.19
C ASN A 295 -16.08 3.03 22.41
N TYR A 296 -16.44 4.22 22.85
CA TYR A 296 -15.93 5.47 22.31
C TYR A 296 -14.87 6.04 23.23
N TYR A 297 -13.84 6.62 22.64
CA TYR A 297 -12.83 7.38 23.36
C TYR A 297 -12.48 8.63 22.56
N TRP A 298 -12.65 9.78 23.19
CA TRP A 298 -12.32 11.08 22.64
C TRP A 298 -11.10 11.64 23.36
N ASP A 299 -10.13 12.06 22.61
CA ASP A 299 -9.00 12.85 23.06
C ASP A 299 -9.06 14.18 22.32
N PHE A 300 -9.26 15.27 23.06
CA PHE A 300 -9.41 16.60 22.50
C PHE A 300 -8.09 17.32 22.29
N GLY A 301 -6.96 16.70 22.68
CA GLY A 301 -5.61 17.26 22.49
C GLY A 301 -5.24 18.35 23.51
N ASP A 302 -6.11 18.67 24.45
CA ASP A 302 -5.91 19.66 25.53
C ASP A 302 -5.74 19.00 26.92
N GLY A 303 -5.60 17.68 26.93
CA GLY A 303 -5.55 16.86 28.15
C GLY A 303 -6.91 16.39 28.68
N ASN A 304 -8.02 16.83 28.07
CA ASN A 304 -9.34 16.34 28.38
C ASN A 304 -9.73 15.18 27.47
N THR A 305 -10.51 14.26 28.02
CA THR A 305 -11.00 13.07 27.31
C THR A 305 -12.48 12.83 27.59
N SER A 306 -13.16 12.05 26.73
CA SER A 306 -14.55 11.64 26.93
C SER A 306 -14.78 10.24 26.35
N ASN A 307 -15.74 9.52 26.97
CA ASN A 307 -16.23 8.23 26.44
C ASN A 307 -17.69 8.34 25.93
N ALA A 308 -18.18 9.53 25.67
CA ALA A 308 -19.53 9.75 25.15
C ALA A 308 -19.68 9.16 23.73
N ALA A 309 -20.84 8.57 23.42
CA ALA A 309 -21.18 7.97 22.12
C ALA A 309 -21.57 9.04 21.08
#